data_55841ab37f0580d540a976371422b6e5
#
_entry.id   55841ab37f0580d540a976371422b6e5
#
_cell.length_a   1.000
_cell.length_b   1.000
_cell.length_c   1.000
_cell.angle_alpha   90.00
_cell.angle_beta   90.00
_cell.angle_gamma   90.00
#
_symmetry.space_group_name_H-M   'P 1'
#
loop_
_entity.id
_entity.type
_entity.pdbx_description
1 polymer ?
#
loop_
_entity_poly.entity_id
_entity_poly.type
_entity_poly.pdbx_seq_one_letter_code
_entity_poly.pdbx_strand_id
1 'polypeptide(L)'
;LYNAEHKLREYRTRNPLLIFRNDGHSARVAKTTAVKTYSSGPRGGAEGARALAEHYGFKHLLSMDVGGTTTDIGLVEDGVVRAHQYGKVEGVETSFPLCDVVSAGVGGSSIIKVENGKIRVGPESVGGAPGPACFGLGGKEATMTDAFLLMGLLDPASFFGGELKIDAARASAAITERVAKPLGLSEQQAAQAMEDAWVAKIAASLKDYTGIKPDTTLAAFGGAGPFVVCKVAEAIGVKRIIIPGLAAVFSAFGIGFSDIAHRFEAPLATNDAAGLQACREQLVERAQRAMFAEGASLEQCQIEETLRIVEGKDERIVTLKDGKLTASLPAKGRVSLALQALKPISHATLSGSFGEPGKAAVSGGKRATLSGDLPLYRVEEQGAGATAEGPAILEEAFFTCRIEKGWRFEINQAGDILLSRA
;
A
#
# COMPACT_ATOMS: atom_id res chain seq x y z
N LEU A 1 18.90 11.88 -9.84
CA LEU A 1 17.94 11.47 -10.89
C LEU A 1 18.55 11.65 -12.29
N TYR A 2 19.11 12.83 -12.65
CA TYR A 2 19.75 13.03 -13.97
C TYR A 2 20.87 12.02 -14.26
N ASN A 3 21.70 11.67 -13.27
CA ASN A 3 22.71 10.63 -13.41
C ASN A 3 22.12 9.25 -13.71
N ALA A 4 20.94 8.94 -13.11
CA ALA A 4 20.25 7.68 -13.38
C ALA A 4 19.72 7.65 -14.83
N GLU A 5 19.12 8.75 -15.30
CA GLU A 5 18.66 8.84 -16.71
C GLU A 5 19.83 8.73 -17.67
N HIS A 6 20.97 9.37 -17.38
CA HIS A 6 22.18 9.28 -18.20
C HIS A 6 22.70 7.84 -18.29
N LYS A 7 22.81 7.15 -17.15
CA LYS A 7 23.21 5.73 -17.12
C LYS A 7 22.27 4.83 -17.90
N LEU A 8 20.96 5.03 -17.80
CA LEU A 8 19.99 4.26 -18.59
C LEU A 8 20.22 4.43 -20.11
N ARG A 9 20.57 5.64 -20.55
CA ARG A 9 20.92 5.90 -21.95
C ARG A 9 22.23 5.20 -22.37
N GLU A 10 23.22 5.11 -21.49
CA GLU A 10 24.44 4.33 -21.73
C GLU A 10 24.11 2.85 -21.97
N TYR A 11 23.11 2.31 -21.25
CA TYR A 11 22.56 0.96 -21.46
C TYR A 11 21.58 0.88 -22.66
N ARG A 12 21.52 1.92 -23.50
CA ARG A 12 20.65 2.02 -24.71
C ARG A 12 19.17 1.92 -24.41
N THR A 13 18.73 2.27 -23.21
CA THR A 13 17.31 2.38 -22.87
C THR A 13 16.72 3.55 -23.67
N ARG A 14 15.71 3.27 -24.50
CA ARG A 14 15.09 4.29 -25.39
C ARG A 14 14.01 5.10 -24.66
N ASN A 15 13.31 4.48 -23.74
CA ASN A 15 12.24 5.13 -22.99
C ASN A 15 12.81 6.13 -21.98
N PRO A 16 12.16 7.29 -21.78
CA PRO A 16 12.57 8.24 -20.77
C PRO A 16 12.39 7.65 -19.37
N LEU A 17 13.22 8.08 -18.42
CA LEU A 17 13.00 7.80 -17.02
C LEU A 17 11.82 8.66 -16.54
N LEU A 18 10.76 8.00 -16.10
CA LEU A 18 9.60 8.64 -15.49
C LEU A 18 9.71 8.56 -13.96
N ILE A 19 9.31 9.62 -13.30
CA ILE A 19 9.26 9.72 -11.84
C ILE A 19 7.80 9.75 -11.40
N PHE A 20 7.41 8.75 -10.62
CA PHE A 20 6.09 8.66 -10.03
C PHE A 20 5.93 9.67 -8.88
N ARG A 21 4.76 10.28 -8.76
CA ARG A 21 4.50 11.40 -7.86
C ARG A 21 3.33 11.12 -6.91
N ASN A 22 3.22 11.97 -5.90
CA ASN A 22 2.17 11.94 -4.87
C ASN A 22 0.74 11.99 -5.44
N ASP A 23 0.58 12.59 -6.62
CA ASP A 23 -0.72 12.72 -7.29
C ASP A 23 -1.17 11.46 -8.06
N GLY A 24 -0.38 10.38 -8.02
CA GLY A 24 -0.67 9.12 -8.71
C GLY A 24 -0.24 9.11 -10.18
N HIS A 25 0.44 10.14 -10.65
CA HIS A 25 0.90 10.26 -12.01
C HIS A 25 2.41 10.32 -12.12
N SER A 26 2.91 10.04 -13.31
CA SER A 26 4.32 10.09 -13.63
C SER A 26 4.67 11.30 -14.50
N ALA A 27 5.92 11.73 -14.44
CA ALA A 27 6.47 12.74 -15.33
C ALA A 27 7.97 12.52 -15.52
N ARG A 28 8.56 13.08 -16.57
CA ARG A 28 10.02 13.06 -16.78
C ARG A 28 10.76 13.73 -15.61
N VAL A 29 11.99 13.32 -15.39
CA VAL A 29 12.87 13.86 -14.33
C VAL A 29 12.89 15.39 -14.33
N ALA A 30 13.04 16.03 -15.50
CA ALA A 30 13.09 17.49 -15.66
C ALA A 30 11.79 18.22 -15.26
N LYS A 31 10.68 17.51 -15.11
CA LYS A 31 9.35 18.05 -14.78
C LYS A 31 8.88 17.68 -13.38
N THR A 32 9.76 17.04 -12.59
CA THR A 32 9.45 16.60 -11.23
C THR A 32 10.32 17.32 -10.21
N THR A 33 9.73 17.71 -9.10
CA THR A 33 10.44 18.25 -7.93
C THR A 33 10.38 17.24 -6.79
N ALA A 34 11.39 17.22 -5.91
CA ALA A 34 11.50 16.22 -4.83
C ALA A 34 10.27 16.18 -3.92
N VAL A 35 9.68 17.32 -3.58
CA VAL A 35 8.48 17.38 -2.72
C VAL A 35 7.28 16.67 -3.33
N LYS A 36 7.20 16.56 -4.66
CA LYS A 36 6.13 15.83 -5.34
C LYS A 36 6.28 14.31 -5.27
N THR A 37 7.37 13.80 -4.70
CA THR A 37 7.63 12.36 -4.52
C THR A 37 7.64 11.93 -3.05
N TYR A 38 7.26 12.82 -2.12
CA TYR A 38 7.32 12.61 -0.68
C TYR A 38 6.60 11.32 -0.23
N SER A 39 5.42 11.03 -0.76
CA SER A 39 4.61 9.85 -0.46
C SER A 39 4.40 8.94 -1.68
N SER A 40 5.37 8.89 -2.60
CA SER A 40 5.23 8.10 -3.83
C SER A 40 5.16 6.58 -3.57
N GLY A 41 5.84 6.05 -2.55
CA GLY A 41 5.74 4.64 -2.18
C GLY A 41 4.33 4.24 -1.76
N PRO A 42 3.77 4.84 -0.69
CA PRO A 42 2.38 4.59 -0.28
C PRO A 42 1.36 4.85 -1.39
N ARG A 43 1.56 5.89 -2.20
CA ARG A 43 0.69 6.14 -3.37
C ARG A 43 0.78 5.03 -4.40
N GLY A 44 1.95 4.45 -4.65
CA GLY A 44 2.12 3.30 -5.54
C GLY A 44 1.32 2.09 -5.07
N GLY A 45 1.37 1.76 -3.77
CA GLY A 45 0.55 0.73 -3.16
C GLY A 45 -0.95 0.98 -3.33
N ALA A 46 -1.39 2.25 -3.18
CA ALA A 46 -2.78 2.63 -3.37
C ALA A 46 -3.22 2.53 -4.85
N GLU A 47 -2.35 2.85 -5.83
CA GLU A 47 -2.66 2.63 -7.26
C GLU A 47 -2.73 1.16 -7.62
N GLY A 48 -1.87 0.31 -7.07
CA GLY A 48 -1.98 -1.14 -7.19
C GLY A 48 -3.29 -1.65 -6.59
N ALA A 49 -3.67 -1.17 -5.40
CA ALA A 49 -4.95 -1.52 -4.78
C ALA A 49 -6.15 -1.07 -5.64
N ARG A 50 -6.07 0.11 -6.29
CA ARG A 50 -7.09 0.58 -7.24
C ARG A 50 -7.24 -0.36 -8.43
N ALA A 51 -6.11 -0.77 -9.02
CA ALA A 51 -6.12 -1.70 -10.15
C ALA A 51 -6.73 -3.07 -9.74
N LEU A 52 -6.41 -3.60 -8.54
CA LEU A 52 -7.06 -4.80 -8.01
C LEU A 52 -8.55 -4.60 -7.78
N ALA A 53 -8.95 -3.47 -7.21
CA ALA A 53 -10.36 -3.15 -6.94
C ALA A 53 -11.17 -3.12 -8.23
N GLU A 54 -10.62 -2.49 -9.28
CA GLU A 54 -11.25 -2.43 -10.60
C GLU A 54 -11.32 -3.82 -11.25
N HIS A 55 -10.22 -4.58 -11.22
CA HIS A 55 -10.13 -5.90 -11.85
C HIS A 55 -11.09 -6.92 -11.23
N TYR A 56 -11.14 -6.98 -9.88
CA TYR A 56 -11.99 -7.93 -9.15
C TYR A 56 -13.36 -7.39 -8.75
N GLY A 57 -13.68 -6.13 -9.07
CA GLY A 57 -14.96 -5.50 -8.75
C GLY A 57 -15.17 -5.22 -7.27
N PHE A 58 -14.10 -4.96 -6.51
CA PHE A 58 -14.21 -4.58 -5.10
C PHE A 58 -14.58 -3.10 -4.98
N LYS A 59 -15.76 -2.81 -4.41
CA LYS A 59 -16.25 -1.43 -4.25
C LYS A 59 -15.59 -0.70 -3.09
N HIS A 60 -15.24 -1.42 -2.03
CA HIS A 60 -14.59 -0.86 -0.84
C HIS A 60 -13.38 -1.72 -0.48
N LEU A 61 -12.19 -1.28 -0.91
CA LEU A 61 -10.93 -1.98 -0.69
C LEU A 61 -10.05 -1.20 0.28
N LEU A 62 -9.93 -1.71 1.49
CA LEU A 62 -9.03 -1.19 2.52
C LEU A 62 -7.68 -1.87 2.36
N SER A 63 -6.61 -1.11 2.17
CA SER A 63 -5.27 -1.66 1.99
C SER A 63 -4.42 -1.50 3.24
N MET A 64 -3.60 -2.51 3.52
CA MET A 64 -2.51 -2.45 4.48
C MET A 64 -1.22 -2.96 3.85
N ASP A 65 -0.24 -2.08 3.73
CA ASP A 65 1.14 -2.38 3.34
C ASP A 65 1.99 -2.47 4.59
N VAL A 66 2.31 -3.68 5.03
CA VAL A 66 3.10 -3.88 6.26
C VAL A 66 4.54 -4.19 5.90
N GLY A 67 5.36 -3.17 6.01
CA GLY A 67 6.80 -3.27 5.83
C GLY A 67 7.55 -3.63 7.12
N GLY A 68 8.87 -3.40 7.10
CA GLY A 68 9.70 -3.60 8.29
C GLY A 68 9.44 -2.55 9.38
N THR A 69 9.16 -1.30 9.02
CA THR A 69 9.10 -0.17 9.96
C THR A 69 7.70 0.36 10.17
N THR A 70 6.88 0.42 9.12
CA THR A 70 5.56 1.03 9.11
C THR A 70 4.52 0.11 8.52
N THR A 71 3.26 0.42 8.80
CA THR A 71 2.09 -0.07 8.11
C THR A 71 1.41 1.12 7.43
N ASP A 72 1.37 1.12 6.12
CA ASP A 72 0.70 2.14 5.33
C ASP A 72 -0.72 1.68 5.01
N ILE A 73 -1.68 2.51 5.40
CA ILE A 73 -3.11 2.22 5.30
C ILE A 73 -3.73 3.17 4.29
N GLY A 74 -4.42 2.62 3.30
CA GLY A 74 -5.10 3.37 2.25
C GLY A 74 -6.49 2.82 1.95
N LEU A 75 -7.30 3.60 1.24
CA LEU A 75 -8.65 3.22 0.85
C LEU A 75 -8.89 3.49 -0.63
N VAL A 76 -9.46 2.50 -1.29
CA VAL A 76 -10.08 2.63 -2.62
C VAL A 76 -11.58 2.45 -2.46
N GLU A 77 -12.34 3.43 -2.89
CA GLU A 77 -13.79 3.41 -2.83
C GLU A 77 -14.36 3.67 -4.22
N ASP A 78 -15.18 2.76 -4.72
CA ASP A 78 -15.75 2.81 -6.08
C ASP A 78 -14.71 3.09 -7.19
N GLY A 79 -13.54 2.45 -7.08
CA GLY A 79 -12.44 2.58 -8.05
C GLY A 79 -11.59 3.85 -7.89
N VAL A 80 -11.84 4.67 -6.88
CA VAL A 80 -11.12 5.93 -6.63
C VAL A 80 -10.22 5.79 -5.39
N VAL A 81 -8.94 6.11 -5.53
CA VAL A 81 -8.02 6.22 -4.38
C VAL A 81 -8.40 7.43 -3.55
N ARG A 82 -8.63 7.25 -2.26
CA ARG A 82 -8.91 8.36 -1.34
C ARG A 82 -7.70 9.30 -1.26
N ALA A 83 -7.92 10.58 -1.53
CA ALA A 83 -6.87 11.58 -1.57
C ALA A 83 -7.38 12.96 -1.13
N HIS A 84 -6.49 13.75 -0.58
CA HIS A 84 -6.72 15.17 -0.30
C HIS A 84 -6.25 16.02 -1.46
N GLN A 85 -7.12 16.86 -1.99
CA GLN A 85 -6.80 17.80 -3.08
C GLN A 85 -5.65 18.77 -2.70
N TYR A 86 -5.63 19.18 -1.44
CA TYR A 86 -4.60 20.00 -0.82
C TYR A 86 -4.19 19.30 0.46
N GLY A 87 -3.07 18.60 0.42
CA GLY A 87 -2.57 17.82 1.54
C GLY A 87 -1.71 18.66 2.48
N LYS A 88 -1.21 18.03 3.53
CA LYS A 88 -0.23 18.63 4.45
C LYS A 88 1.00 17.75 4.51
N VAL A 89 2.17 18.35 4.36
CA VAL A 89 3.46 17.69 4.59
C VAL A 89 4.10 18.39 5.79
N GLU A 90 4.38 17.63 6.84
CA GLU A 90 4.94 18.15 8.11
C GLU A 90 4.16 19.37 8.66
N GLY A 91 2.83 19.33 8.55
CA GLY A 91 1.96 20.42 9.00
C GLY A 91 1.83 21.60 8.04
N VAL A 92 2.59 21.63 6.94
CA VAL A 92 2.53 22.69 5.92
C VAL A 92 1.58 22.29 4.80
N GLU A 93 0.61 23.15 4.47
CA GLU A 93 -0.31 22.91 3.37
C GLU A 93 0.41 22.92 2.01
N THR A 94 0.04 21.95 1.18
CA THR A 94 0.59 21.81 -0.18
C THR A 94 -0.41 22.32 -1.22
N SER A 95 0.10 22.76 -2.37
CA SER A 95 -0.72 23.13 -3.53
C SER A 95 -0.93 22.00 -4.52
N PHE A 96 -0.73 20.75 -4.09
CA PHE A 96 -0.87 19.57 -4.93
C PHE A 96 -1.57 18.44 -4.16
N PRO A 97 -2.24 17.52 -4.86
CA PRO A 97 -2.91 16.38 -4.23
C PRO A 97 -1.94 15.46 -3.50
N LEU A 98 -2.36 14.98 -2.33
CA LEU A 98 -1.69 13.94 -1.59
C LEU A 98 -2.65 12.77 -1.37
N CYS A 99 -2.16 11.56 -1.53
CA CYS A 99 -2.89 10.37 -1.15
C CYS A 99 -3.22 10.43 0.35
N ASP A 100 -4.46 10.13 0.69
CA ASP A 100 -4.86 9.98 2.08
C ASP A 100 -4.39 8.59 2.57
N VAL A 101 -3.11 8.51 2.88
CA VAL A 101 -2.48 7.32 3.47
C VAL A 101 -2.02 7.66 4.87
N VAL A 102 -2.43 6.83 5.82
CA VAL A 102 -1.94 6.89 7.19
C VAL A 102 -0.83 5.87 7.38
N SER A 103 0.35 6.36 7.76
CA SER A 103 1.49 5.52 8.08
C SER A 103 1.53 5.29 9.59
N ALA A 104 1.12 4.10 10.02
CA ALA A 104 1.24 3.70 11.41
C ALA A 104 2.66 3.21 11.70
N GLY A 105 3.28 3.71 12.77
CA GLY A 105 4.60 3.28 13.21
C GLY A 105 4.58 1.86 13.80
N VAL A 106 4.22 0.88 12.99
CA VAL A 106 4.15 -0.53 13.33
C VAL A 106 4.50 -1.38 12.11
N GLY A 107 5.54 -2.19 12.22
CA GLY A 107 6.02 -3.09 11.16
C GLY A 107 6.79 -4.25 11.76
N GLY A 108 7.34 -5.12 10.92
CA GLY A 108 8.06 -6.32 11.36
C GLY A 108 9.29 -6.05 12.23
N SER A 109 9.98 -4.93 12.01
CA SER A 109 11.15 -4.50 12.77
C SER A 109 10.81 -3.46 13.87
N SER A 110 9.54 -3.21 14.16
CA SER A 110 9.15 -2.34 15.27
C SER A 110 9.65 -2.91 16.60
N ILE A 111 10.22 -2.04 17.43
CA ILE A 111 10.72 -2.42 18.74
C ILE A 111 9.54 -2.72 19.65
N ILE A 112 9.59 -3.88 20.28
CA ILE A 112 8.59 -4.30 21.27
C ILE A 112 9.20 -4.20 22.66
N LYS A 113 8.56 -3.41 23.52
CA LYS A 113 9.01 -3.12 24.90
C LYS A 113 7.94 -3.47 25.90
N VAL A 114 8.35 -3.66 27.14
CA VAL A 114 7.45 -3.73 28.29
C VAL A 114 7.54 -2.43 29.08
N GLU A 115 6.44 -1.68 29.12
CA GLU A 115 6.32 -0.43 29.89
C GLU A 115 5.11 -0.55 30.84
N ASN A 116 5.31 -0.30 32.13
CA ASN A 116 4.27 -0.41 33.16
C ASN A 116 3.52 -1.77 33.15
N GLY A 117 4.26 -2.86 32.91
CA GLY A 117 3.69 -4.22 32.89
C GLY A 117 2.84 -4.53 31.63
N LYS A 118 2.91 -3.70 30.58
CA LYS A 118 2.19 -3.89 29.32
C LYS A 118 3.14 -3.87 28.13
N ILE A 119 2.82 -4.65 27.12
CA ILE A 119 3.55 -4.63 25.84
C ILE A 119 3.21 -3.34 25.09
N ARG A 120 4.26 -2.64 24.65
CA ARG A 120 4.20 -1.52 23.74
C ARG A 120 4.91 -1.88 22.42
N VAL A 121 4.27 -1.61 21.31
CA VAL A 121 4.80 -1.82 19.96
C VAL A 121 5.14 -0.48 19.34
N GLY A 122 6.41 -0.29 18.95
CA GLY A 122 6.88 0.94 18.28
C GLY A 122 6.49 2.23 19.05
N PRO A 123 6.53 3.41 18.40
CA PRO A 123 6.77 3.63 16.96
C PRO A 123 8.21 3.42 16.50
N GLU A 124 9.13 3.25 17.44
CA GLU A 124 10.55 3.06 17.12
C GLU A 124 10.76 1.72 16.43
N SER A 125 11.68 1.69 15.47
CA SER A 125 12.06 0.51 14.69
C SER A 125 13.58 0.33 14.70
N VAL A 126 14.03 -0.92 14.66
CA VAL A 126 15.44 -1.25 14.47
C VAL A 126 15.88 -1.12 13.01
N GLY A 127 14.94 -0.89 12.09
CA GLY A 127 15.20 -0.79 10.65
C GLY A 127 15.77 -2.08 10.06
N GLY A 128 16.50 -1.93 8.94
CA GLY A 128 17.20 -3.05 8.31
C GLY A 128 18.60 -3.30 8.92
N ALA A 129 19.21 -2.29 9.51
CA ALA A 129 20.50 -2.36 10.21
C ALA A 129 20.45 -1.46 11.46
N PRO A 130 20.73 -1.98 12.67
CA PRO A 130 21.16 -3.34 12.95
C PRO A 130 20.10 -4.43 12.73
N GLY A 131 18.85 -4.05 12.50
CA GLY A 131 17.75 -4.98 12.22
C GLY A 131 17.29 -5.79 13.42
N PRO A 132 16.29 -6.69 13.21
CA PRO A 132 15.87 -7.70 14.17
C PRO A 132 17.03 -8.48 14.76
N ALA A 133 16.91 -8.92 16.01
CA ALA A 133 17.99 -9.67 16.68
C ALA A 133 18.36 -10.94 15.91
N CYS A 134 17.39 -11.61 15.30
CA CYS A 134 17.60 -12.81 14.50
C CYS A 134 18.45 -12.61 13.24
N PHE A 135 18.60 -11.37 12.74
CA PHE A 135 19.44 -11.10 11.56
C PHE A 135 20.94 -11.22 11.86
N GLY A 136 21.32 -11.19 13.15
CA GLY A 136 22.72 -11.33 13.54
C GLY A 136 23.62 -10.13 13.20
N LEU A 137 23.05 -9.02 12.78
CA LEU A 137 23.75 -7.78 12.38
C LEU A 137 23.97 -6.80 13.55
N GLY A 138 23.80 -7.26 14.79
CA GLY A 138 24.02 -6.46 15.99
C GLY A 138 22.74 -5.97 16.69
N GLY A 139 21.55 -6.28 16.17
CA GLY A 139 20.27 -6.01 16.81
C GLY A 139 20.16 -6.74 18.17
N LYS A 140 19.57 -6.06 19.17
CA LYS A 140 19.38 -6.57 20.55
C LYS A 140 17.98 -6.38 21.08
N GLU A 141 17.15 -5.64 20.36
CA GLU A 141 15.76 -5.39 20.73
C GLU A 141 14.86 -6.51 20.21
N ALA A 142 13.81 -6.82 20.97
CA ALA A 142 12.79 -7.76 20.53
C ALA A 142 11.90 -7.11 19.45
N THR A 143 11.65 -7.79 18.36
CA THR A 143 10.81 -7.34 17.24
C THR A 143 9.78 -8.40 16.87
N MET A 144 8.80 -8.02 16.03
CA MET A 144 7.83 -9.00 15.56
C MET A 144 8.45 -10.05 14.65
N THR A 145 9.49 -9.71 13.88
CA THR A 145 10.25 -10.66 13.06
C THR A 145 10.89 -11.75 13.93
N ASP A 146 11.45 -11.39 15.10
CA ASP A 146 11.97 -12.35 16.05
C ASP A 146 10.89 -13.29 16.59
N ALA A 147 9.70 -12.73 16.90
CA ALA A 147 8.57 -13.54 17.36
C ALA A 147 8.06 -14.50 16.28
N PHE A 148 7.93 -14.06 15.02
CA PHE A 148 7.53 -14.94 13.92
C PHE A 148 8.51 -16.09 13.71
N LEU A 149 9.82 -15.86 13.88
CA LEU A 149 10.82 -16.92 13.81
C LEU A 149 10.61 -17.96 14.93
N LEU A 150 10.44 -17.52 16.18
CA LEU A 150 10.19 -18.43 17.30
C LEU A 150 8.86 -19.17 17.22
N MET A 151 7.86 -18.53 16.60
CA MET A 151 6.58 -19.17 16.35
C MET A 151 6.64 -20.25 15.24
N GLY A 152 7.77 -20.39 14.55
CA GLY A 152 7.94 -21.31 13.43
C GLY A 152 7.27 -20.83 12.13
N LEU A 153 6.89 -19.56 12.06
CA LEU A 153 6.27 -18.98 10.86
C LEU A 153 7.29 -18.60 9.79
N LEU A 154 8.53 -18.29 10.19
CA LEU A 154 9.65 -18.03 9.30
C LEU A 154 10.53 -19.28 9.21
N ASP A 155 10.96 -19.61 7.99
CA ASP A 155 11.93 -20.67 7.76
C ASP A 155 13.34 -20.08 7.63
N PRO A 156 14.27 -20.43 8.55
CA PRO A 156 15.64 -19.97 8.46
C PRO A 156 16.36 -20.35 7.16
N ALA A 157 15.92 -21.43 6.50
CA ALA A 157 16.54 -21.92 5.29
C ALA A 157 16.10 -21.18 4.02
N SER A 158 14.85 -20.68 4.00
CA SER A 158 14.25 -20.04 2.82
C SER A 158 14.09 -18.51 2.96
N PHE A 159 14.37 -17.95 4.13
CA PHE A 159 14.15 -16.53 4.39
C PHE A 159 14.91 -15.64 3.39
N PHE A 160 14.19 -14.70 2.73
CA PHE A 160 14.69 -13.90 1.61
C PHE A 160 15.32 -14.76 0.51
N GLY A 161 14.64 -15.83 0.10
CA GLY A 161 15.19 -16.76 -0.89
C GLY A 161 16.45 -17.52 -0.44
N GLY A 162 16.70 -17.55 0.88
CA GLY A 162 17.90 -18.18 1.48
C GLY A 162 19.14 -17.27 1.52
N GLU A 163 19.03 -16.01 1.07
CA GLU A 163 20.16 -15.07 1.07
C GLU A 163 20.48 -14.54 2.46
N LEU A 164 19.49 -14.44 3.35
CA LEU A 164 19.69 -13.97 4.73
C LEU A 164 19.46 -15.13 5.71
N LYS A 165 20.53 -15.55 6.39
CA LYS A 165 20.45 -16.54 7.45
C LYS A 165 19.99 -15.89 8.74
N ILE A 166 18.87 -16.38 9.29
CA ILE A 166 18.32 -15.91 10.56
C ILE A 166 18.57 -16.89 11.69
N ASP A 167 18.80 -16.37 12.90
CA ASP A 167 19.24 -17.09 14.07
C ASP A 167 18.18 -17.08 15.17
N ALA A 168 17.57 -18.26 15.39
CA ALA A 168 16.53 -18.43 16.41
C ALA A 168 17.03 -18.24 17.84
N ALA A 169 18.32 -18.53 18.13
CA ALA A 169 18.87 -18.35 19.47
C ALA A 169 18.98 -16.85 19.83
N ARG A 170 19.29 -16.01 18.85
CA ARG A 170 19.30 -14.52 19.03
C ARG A 170 17.90 -13.97 19.23
N ALA A 171 16.92 -14.46 18.46
CA ALA A 171 15.52 -14.10 18.64
C ALA A 171 15.04 -14.46 20.06
N SER A 172 15.30 -15.71 20.47
CA SER A 172 14.98 -16.22 21.82
C SER A 172 15.60 -15.36 22.91
N ALA A 173 16.89 -15.05 22.82
CA ALA A 173 17.57 -14.20 23.80
C ALA A 173 16.95 -12.82 23.91
N ALA A 174 16.64 -12.17 22.78
CA ALA A 174 16.03 -10.85 22.74
C ALA A 174 14.62 -10.85 23.36
N ILE A 175 13.76 -11.79 22.96
CA ILE A 175 12.39 -11.91 23.49
C ILE A 175 12.41 -12.25 24.97
N THR A 176 13.26 -13.18 25.40
CA THR A 176 13.39 -13.55 26.81
C THR A 176 13.77 -12.37 27.65
N GLU A 177 14.79 -11.60 27.25
CA GLU A 177 15.31 -10.49 28.04
C GLU A 177 14.38 -9.28 28.05
N ARG A 178 13.80 -8.93 26.88
CA ARG A 178 13.02 -7.71 26.68
C ARG A 178 11.54 -7.85 27.03
N VAL A 179 10.98 -9.06 26.95
CA VAL A 179 9.54 -9.26 27.08
C VAL A 179 9.20 -10.34 28.12
N ALA A 180 9.74 -11.55 27.99
CA ALA A 180 9.35 -12.68 28.82
C ALA A 180 9.68 -12.46 30.30
N LYS A 181 10.94 -12.14 30.64
CA LYS A 181 11.36 -11.87 32.01
C LYS A 181 10.60 -10.72 32.65
N PRO A 182 10.47 -9.52 32.02
CA PRO A 182 9.73 -8.41 32.61
C PRO A 182 8.26 -8.70 32.90
N LEU A 183 7.63 -9.62 32.16
CA LEU A 183 6.23 -10.00 32.34
C LEU A 183 6.05 -11.31 33.14
N GLY A 184 7.11 -12.00 33.46
CA GLY A 184 7.03 -13.31 34.14
C GLY A 184 6.40 -14.39 33.26
N LEU A 185 6.56 -14.30 31.92
CA LEU A 185 6.00 -15.22 30.94
C LEU A 185 7.05 -16.22 30.46
N SER A 186 6.59 -17.38 29.95
CA SER A 186 7.44 -18.21 29.12
C SER A 186 7.74 -17.51 27.78
N GLU A 187 8.78 -17.92 27.09
CA GLU A 187 9.15 -17.40 25.78
C GLU A 187 8.00 -17.51 24.74
N GLN A 188 7.32 -18.66 24.74
CA GLN A 188 6.17 -18.90 23.86
C GLN A 188 5.00 -17.98 24.18
N GLN A 189 4.69 -17.79 25.48
CA GLN A 189 3.66 -16.84 25.91
C GLN A 189 4.02 -15.40 25.55
N ALA A 190 5.30 -15.04 25.67
CA ALA A 190 5.78 -13.72 25.29
C ALA A 190 5.64 -13.47 23.78
N ALA A 191 6.05 -14.43 22.93
CA ALA A 191 5.89 -14.33 21.48
C ALA A 191 4.41 -14.16 21.07
N GLN A 192 3.50 -14.94 21.69
CA GLN A 192 2.06 -14.80 21.45
C GLN A 192 1.53 -13.44 21.91
N ALA A 193 1.91 -12.97 23.09
CA ALA A 193 1.49 -11.67 23.59
C ALA A 193 2.03 -10.50 22.75
N MET A 194 3.24 -10.63 22.18
CA MET A 194 3.79 -9.68 21.21
C MET A 194 2.94 -9.62 19.95
N GLU A 195 2.56 -10.77 19.41
CA GLU A 195 1.70 -10.85 18.23
C GLU A 195 0.33 -10.20 18.49
N ASP A 196 -0.31 -10.53 19.62
CA ASP A 196 -1.62 -10.00 19.98
C ASP A 196 -1.60 -8.46 20.10
N ALA A 197 -0.56 -7.92 20.73
CA ALA A 197 -0.37 -6.47 20.84
C ALA A 197 -0.13 -5.80 19.47
N TRP A 198 0.63 -6.46 18.60
CA TRP A 198 0.95 -5.99 17.26
C TRP A 198 -0.30 -5.98 16.36
N VAL A 199 -1.07 -7.07 16.35
CA VAL A 199 -2.36 -7.18 15.65
C VAL A 199 -3.34 -6.13 16.15
N ALA A 200 -3.47 -5.97 17.47
CA ALA A 200 -4.37 -4.98 18.08
C ALA A 200 -4.03 -3.55 17.64
N LYS A 201 -2.73 -3.22 17.55
CA LYS A 201 -2.28 -1.90 17.08
C LYS A 201 -2.61 -1.65 15.63
N ILE A 202 -2.37 -2.62 14.73
CA ILE A 202 -2.74 -2.50 13.31
C ILE A 202 -4.25 -2.38 13.17
N ALA A 203 -5.02 -3.24 13.83
CA ALA A 203 -6.48 -3.22 13.78
C ALA A 203 -7.08 -1.90 14.28
N ALA A 204 -6.51 -1.32 15.34
CA ALA A 204 -6.91 0.01 15.83
C ALA A 204 -6.65 1.08 14.76
N SER A 205 -5.45 1.10 14.16
CA SER A 205 -5.11 2.06 13.10
C SER A 205 -6.03 1.96 11.89
N LEU A 206 -6.42 0.74 11.47
CA LEU A 206 -7.37 0.53 10.37
C LEU A 206 -8.78 1.06 10.72
N LYS A 207 -9.27 0.80 11.95
CA LYS A 207 -10.56 1.29 12.42
C LYS A 207 -10.60 2.81 12.59
N ASP A 208 -9.52 3.40 13.06
CA ASP A 208 -9.40 4.86 13.21
C ASP A 208 -9.36 5.56 11.84
N TYR A 209 -8.80 4.89 10.84
CA TYR A 209 -8.68 5.44 9.49
C TYR A 209 -10.01 5.49 8.72
N THR A 210 -10.84 4.44 8.81
CA THR A 210 -12.12 4.37 8.08
C THR A 210 -13.12 3.43 8.73
N GLY A 211 -14.40 3.69 8.47
CA GLY A 211 -15.47 2.76 8.84
C GLY A 211 -15.42 1.47 8.01
N ILE A 212 -15.62 0.34 8.66
CA ILE A 212 -15.69 -0.96 8.01
C ILE A 212 -17.13 -1.19 7.51
N LYS A 213 -17.27 -1.46 6.21
CA LYS A 213 -18.54 -1.77 5.55
C LYS A 213 -18.71 -3.30 5.40
N PRO A 214 -19.95 -3.80 5.24
CA PRO A 214 -20.17 -5.25 5.04
C PRO A 214 -19.47 -5.84 3.82
N ASP A 215 -19.26 -5.04 2.77
CA ASP A 215 -18.57 -5.42 1.53
C ASP A 215 -17.08 -5.07 1.51
N THR A 216 -16.54 -4.58 2.62
CA THR A 216 -15.10 -4.27 2.72
C THR A 216 -14.28 -5.53 2.42
N THR A 217 -13.31 -5.38 1.52
CA THR A 217 -12.23 -6.33 1.29
C THR A 217 -10.94 -5.74 1.84
N LEU A 218 -10.15 -6.53 2.56
CA LEU A 218 -8.82 -6.12 3.04
C LEU A 218 -7.77 -6.56 2.04
N ALA A 219 -7.01 -5.63 1.46
CA ALA A 219 -5.84 -5.95 0.66
C ALA A 219 -4.60 -5.95 1.57
N ALA A 220 -3.87 -7.05 1.62
CA ALA A 220 -2.66 -7.17 2.42
C ALA A 220 -1.44 -7.40 1.55
N PHE A 221 -0.45 -6.54 1.69
CA PHE A 221 0.83 -6.64 1.00
C PHE A 221 1.97 -6.11 1.87
N GLY A 222 3.18 -5.99 1.31
CA GLY A 222 4.40 -5.85 2.09
C GLY A 222 4.85 -7.19 2.69
N GLY A 223 6.12 -7.26 3.09
CA GLY A 223 6.71 -8.53 3.55
C GLY A 223 6.12 -9.08 4.85
N ALA A 224 5.50 -8.26 5.69
CA ALA A 224 4.96 -8.68 6.99
C ALA A 224 3.42 -8.72 7.03
N GLY A 225 2.71 -8.12 6.07
CA GLY A 225 1.25 -8.06 6.04
C GLY A 225 0.55 -9.43 6.05
N PRO A 226 0.92 -10.34 5.17
CA PRO A 226 0.27 -11.64 5.06
C PRO A 226 0.36 -12.53 6.30
N PHE A 227 1.40 -12.38 7.16
CA PHE A 227 1.56 -13.22 8.36
C PHE A 227 0.37 -13.20 9.31
N VAL A 228 -0.25 -12.06 9.48
CA VAL A 228 -1.30 -11.83 10.49
C VAL A 228 -2.61 -11.38 9.89
N VAL A 229 -2.71 -11.37 8.58
CA VAL A 229 -3.86 -10.77 7.89
C VAL A 229 -5.20 -11.34 8.34
N CYS A 230 -5.30 -12.66 8.58
CA CYS A 230 -6.52 -13.27 9.09
C CYS A 230 -6.90 -12.73 10.47
N LYS A 231 -5.95 -12.63 11.41
CA LYS A 231 -6.18 -12.08 12.76
C LYS A 231 -6.57 -10.61 12.72
N VAL A 232 -5.90 -9.82 11.86
CA VAL A 232 -6.25 -8.41 11.67
C VAL A 232 -7.66 -8.28 11.11
N ALA A 233 -8.01 -9.06 10.07
CA ALA A 233 -9.35 -9.06 9.47
C ALA A 233 -10.44 -9.44 10.48
N GLU A 234 -10.18 -10.45 11.32
CA GLU A 234 -11.09 -10.83 12.42
C GLU A 234 -11.27 -9.69 13.42
N ALA A 235 -10.17 -9.06 13.83
CA ALA A 235 -10.20 -7.96 14.79
C ALA A 235 -10.98 -6.73 14.28
N ILE A 236 -11.00 -6.49 12.97
CA ILE A 236 -11.77 -5.40 12.35
C ILE A 236 -13.14 -5.83 11.81
N GLY A 237 -13.45 -7.12 11.81
CA GLY A 237 -14.75 -7.65 11.35
C GLY A 237 -14.86 -7.83 9.83
N VAL A 238 -13.74 -7.92 9.11
CA VAL A 238 -13.71 -8.17 7.66
C VAL A 238 -13.64 -9.66 7.39
N LYS A 239 -14.38 -10.14 6.37
CA LYS A 239 -14.48 -11.56 6.02
C LYS A 239 -13.83 -11.93 4.69
N ARG A 240 -13.27 -10.97 3.97
CA ARG A 240 -12.65 -11.17 2.67
C ARG A 240 -11.31 -10.43 2.60
N ILE A 241 -10.28 -11.15 2.16
CA ILE A 241 -8.93 -10.63 2.06
C ILE A 241 -8.41 -10.95 0.67
N ILE A 242 -7.69 -10.01 0.05
CA ILE A 242 -6.92 -10.24 -1.17
C ILE A 242 -5.44 -10.02 -0.87
N ILE A 243 -4.60 -11.00 -1.26
CA ILE A 243 -3.15 -10.89 -1.24
C ILE A 243 -2.70 -11.00 -2.70
N PRO A 244 -2.12 -9.93 -3.28
CA PRO A 244 -1.65 -9.98 -4.66
C PRO A 244 -0.42 -10.88 -4.79
N GLY A 245 -0.26 -11.54 -5.94
CA GLY A 245 0.87 -12.45 -6.21
C GLY A 245 2.26 -11.79 -6.10
N LEU A 246 2.34 -10.46 -6.20
CA LEU A 246 3.54 -9.65 -6.00
C LEU A 246 3.52 -8.91 -4.66
N ALA A 247 2.92 -9.48 -3.62
CA ALA A 247 2.68 -8.80 -2.34
C ALA A 247 3.92 -8.11 -1.77
N ALA A 248 5.09 -8.72 -1.81
CA ALA A 248 6.32 -8.17 -1.25
C ALA A 248 6.83 -6.90 -1.96
N VAL A 249 6.47 -6.70 -3.23
CA VAL A 249 6.89 -5.57 -4.07
C VAL A 249 5.71 -4.82 -4.68
N PHE A 250 4.53 -4.97 -4.10
CA PHE A 250 3.28 -4.52 -4.68
C PHE A 250 3.21 -3.01 -4.87
N SER A 251 3.77 -2.22 -3.96
CA SER A 251 3.85 -0.76 -4.10
C SER A 251 4.66 -0.34 -5.33
N ALA A 252 5.74 -1.06 -5.66
CA ALA A 252 6.50 -0.83 -6.89
C ALA A 252 5.73 -1.27 -8.15
N PHE A 253 5.02 -2.40 -8.07
CA PHE A 253 4.14 -2.87 -9.15
C PHE A 253 3.01 -1.87 -9.44
N GLY A 254 2.41 -1.30 -8.40
CA GLY A 254 1.33 -0.31 -8.52
C GLY A 254 1.73 0.96 -9.27
N ILE A 255 3.00 1.36 -9.22
CA ILE A 255 3.53 2.48 -10.02
C ILE A 255 3.30 2.24 -11.53
N GLY A 256 3.32 0.99 -11.98
CA GLY A 256 3.09 0.59 -13.38
C GLY A 256 1.71 0.94 -13.92
N PHE A 257 0.75 1.31 -13.07
CA PHE A 257 -0.59 1.76 -13.47
C PHE A 257 -0.73 3.29 -13.57
N SER A 258 0.40 4.03 -13.51
CA SER A 258 0.39 5.48 -13.59
C SER A 258 0.51 5.98 -15.03
N ASP A 259 -0.27 7.01 -15.36
CA ASP A 259 -0.17 7.75 -16.61
C ASP A 259 0.74 8.98 -16.46
N ILE A 260 1.15 9.57 -17.60
CA ILE A 260 1.86 10.84 -17.60
C ILE A 260 0.83 11.96 -17.49
N ALA A 261 0.90 12.79 -16.43
CA ALA A 261 -0.02 13.90 -16.31
C ALA A 261 0.62 15.15 -15.70
N HIS A 262 0.04 16.28 -16.03
CA HIS A 262 0.34 17.57 -15.40
C HIS A 262 -0.96 18.29 -15.05
N ARG A 263 -0.98 18.87 -13.84
CA ARG A 263 -2.08 19.68 -13.34
C ARG A 263 -1.61 21.10 -13.15
N PHE A 264 -2.43 22.05 -13.62
CA PHE A 264 -2.24 23.48 -13.47
C PHE A 264 -3.47 24.08 -12.83
N GLU A 265 -3.27 25.08 -12.00
CA GLU A 265 -4.36 25.81 -11.35
C GLU A 265 -4.08 27.32 -11.40
N ALA A 266 -5.13 28.08 -11.59
CA ALA A 266 -5.10 29.54 -11.50
C ALA A 266 -6.45 30.09 -10.99
N PRO A 267 -6.44 31.20 -10.24
CA PRO A 267 -7.67 31.88 -9.86
C PRO A 267 -8.31 32.55 -11.08
N LEU A 268 -9.65 32.61 -11.09
CA LEU A 268 -10.39 33.42 -12.07
C LEU A 268 -10.23 34.89 -11.74
N ALA A 269 -10.05 35.73 -12.76
CA ALA A 269 -10.02 37.16 -12.60
C ALA A 269 -11.42 37.74 -12.28
N THR A 270 -12.46 37.16 -12.90
CA THR A 270 -13.87 37.45 -12.63
C THR A 270 -14.64 36.15 -12.52
N ASN A 271 -15.62 36.08 -11.61
CA ASN A 271 -16.43 34.89 -11.38
C ASN A 271 -17.59 34.80 -12.39
N ASP A 272 -17.26 34.80 -13.68
CA ASP A 272 -18.20 34.74 -14.78
C ASP A 272 -17.65 33.86 -15.93
N ALA A 273 -18.43 33.72 -17.00
CA ALA A 273 -18.05 32.91 -18.14
C ALA A 273 -16.80 33.43 -18.87
N ALA A 274 -16.63 34.75 -18.90
CA ALA A 274 -15.46 35.37 -19.55
C ALA A 274 -14.19 35.14 -18.75
N GLY A 275 -14.25 35.29 -17.40
CA GLY A 275 -13.12 34.97 -16.52
C GLY A 275 -12.75 33.49 -16.54
N LEU A 276 -13.74 32.61 -16.61
CA LEU A 276 -13.50 31.19 -16.76
C LEU A 276 -12.79 30.85 -18.08
N GLN A 277 -13.27 31.42 -19.20
CA GLN A 277 -12.69 31.19 -20.50
C GLN A 277 -11.24 31.73 -20.60
N ALA A 278 -10.98 32.95 -20.12
CA ALA A 278 -9.64 33.51 -20.11
C ALA A 278 -8.66 32.69 -19.23
N CYS A 279 -9.12 32.22 -18.07
CA CYS A 279 -8.33 31.33 -17.21
C CYS A 279 -8.03 30.00 -17.91
N ARG A 280 -9.04 29.42 -18.57
CA ARG A 280 -8.89 28.17 -19.35
C ARG A 280 -7.83 28.31 -20.44
N GLU A 281 -7.87 29.37 -21.23
CA GLU A 281 -6.90 29.61 -22.31
C GLU A 281 -5.47 29.66 -21.76
N GLN A 282 -5.26 30.35 -20.65
CA GLN A 282 -3.97 30.40 -19.97
C GLN A 282 -3.50 29.03 -19.50
N LEU A 283 -4.39 28.23 -18.92
CA LEU A 283 -4.03 26.90 -18.42
C LEU A 283 -3.78 25.90 -19.54
N VAL A 284 -4.55 25.98 -20.64
CA VAL A 284 -4.35 25.18 -21.85
C VAL A 284 -2.97 25.46 -22.46
N GLU A 285 -2.55 26.72 -22.58
CA GLU A 285 -1.22 27.07 -23.07
C GLU A 285 -0.10 26.49 -22.17
N ARG A 286 -0.27 26.52 -20.86
CA ARG A 286 0.68 25.91 -19.90
C ARG A 286 0.71 24.39 -20.07
N ALA A 287 -0.45 23.75 -20.22
CA ALA A 287 -0.58 22.30 -20.43
C ALA A 287 0.06 21.87 -21.75
N GLN A 288 -0.16 22.59 -22.86
CA GLN A 288 0.48 22.34 -24.15
C GLN A 288 2.00 22.33 -24.04
N ARG A 289 2.58 23.36 -23.40
CA ARG A 289 4.05 23.44 -23.21
C ARG A 289 4.59 22.31 -22.35
N ALA A 290 3.85 21.92 -21.30
CA ALA A 290 4.29 20.84 -20.42
C ALA A 290 4.20 19.48 -21.09
N MET A 291 3.08 19.18 -21.75
CA MET A 291 2.89 17.91 -22.44
C MET A 291 3.80 17.76 -23.65
N PHE A 292 4.08 18.82 -24.38
CA PHE A 292 5.10 18.81 -25.43
C PHE A 292 6.48 18.43 -24.89
N ALA A 293 6.87 18.92 -23.71
CA ALA A 293 8.13 18.53 -23.07
C ALA A 293 8.13 17.07 -22.58
N GLU A 294 6.96 16.44 -22.36
CA GLU A 294 6.81 15.01 -22.13
C GLU A 294 6.85 14.20 -23.45
N GLY A 295 6.82 14.88 -24.61
CA GLY A 295 6.78 14.24 -25.92
C GLY A 295 5.37 13.89 -26.40
N ALA A 296 4.34 14.58 -25.93
CA ALA A 296 2.94 14.40 -26.30
C ALA A 296 2.31 15.71 -26.77
N SER A 297 1.39 15.64 -27.76
CA SER A 297 0.48 16.76 -28.05
C SER A 297 -0.72 16.75 -27.11
N LEU A 298 -1.36 17.90 -26.91
CA LEU A 298 -2.52 17.98 -26.04
C LEU A 298 -3.73 17.20 -26.58
N GLU A 299 -3.81 17.02 -27.91
CA GLU A 299 -4.85 16.18 -28.54
C GLU A 299 -4.74 14.71 -28.18
N GLN A 300 -3.57 14.25 -27.76
CA GLN A 300 -3.33 12.89 -27.28
C GLN A 300 -3.64 12.74 -25.79
N CYS A 301 -4.09 13.81 -25.14
CA CYS A 301 -4.35 13.86 -23.70
C CYS A 301 -5.84 13.87 -23.42
N GLN A 302 -6.22 13.25 -22.33
CA GLN A 302 -7.50 13.45 -21.68
C GLN A 302 -7.39 14.73 -20.84
N ILE A 303 -8.38 15.61 -20.97
CA ILE A 303 -8.43 16.88 -20.22
C ILE A 303 -9.54 16.78 -19.19
N GLU A 304 -9.17 17.02 -17.94
CA GLU A 304 -10.12 17.16 -16.85
C GLU A 304 -10.02 18.57 -16.27
N GLU A 305 -11.18 19.20 -16.08
CA GLU A 305 -11.28 20.54 -15.49
C GLU A 305 -12.08 20.49 -14.19
N THR A 306 -11.55 21.12 -13.15
CA THR A 306 -12.22 21.23 -11.86
C THR A 306 -12.20 22.66 -11.37
N LEU A 307 -13.33 23.12 -10.79
CA LEU A 307 -13.40 24.42 -10.10
C LEU A 307 -13.27 24.20 -8.61
N ARG A 308 -12.40 24.95 -7.98
CA ARG A 308 -12.35 25.13 -6.54
C ARG A 308 -13.06 26.44 -6.19
N ILE A 309 -14.10 26.37 -5.39
CA ILE A 309 -14.92 27.50 -4.98
C ILE A 309 -14.80 27.63 -3.47
N VAL A 310 -14.35 28.80 -3.01
CA VAL A 310 -14.16 29.11 -1.58
C VAL A 310 -15.00 30.32 -1.23
N GLU A 311 -16.01 30.13 -0.37
CA GLU A 311 -16.93 31.17 0.12
C GLU A 311 -16.83 31.20 1.66
N GLY A 312 -16.06 32.15 2.18
CA GLY A 312 -15.79 32.22 3.61
C GLY A 312 -14.99 31.03 4.13
N LYS A 313 -15.64 30.15 4.92
CA LYS A 313 -15.05 28.91 5.42
C LYS A 313 -15.46 27.68 4.61
N ASP A 314 -16.41 27.84 3.71
CA ASP A 314 -16.92 26.75 2.90
C ASP A 314 -16.08 26.60 1.64
N GLU A 315 -15.68 25.35 1.37
CA GLU A 315 -14.94 24.95 0.18
C GLU A 315 -15.68 23.84 -0.54
N ARG A 316 -15.80 23.96 -1.87
CA ARG A 316 -16.33 22.90 -2.71
C ARG A 316 -15.53 22.76 -4.00
N ILE A 317 -15.44 21.54 -4.49
CA ILE A 317 -14.81 21.21 -5.77
C ILE A 317 -15.89 20.70 -6.72
N VAL A 318 -15.89 21.24 -7.93
CA VAL A 318 -16.88 20.90 -8.97
C VAL A 318 -16.12 20.50 -10.23
N THR A 319 -16.33 19.27 -10.70
CA THR A 319 -15.79 18.82 -11.99
C THR A 319 -16.65 19.36 -13.14
N LEU A 320 -16.03 19.96 -14.14
CA LEU A 320 -16.70 20.47 -15.32
C LEU A 320 -16.89 19.35 -16.34
N LYS A 321 -18.12 18.96 -16.61
CA LYS A 321 -18.42 17.98 -17.66
C LYS A 321 -18.30 18.65 -19.04
N ASP A 322 -17.44 18.11 -19.89
CA ASP A 322 -17.16 18.66 -21.23
C ASP A 322 -16.78 20.14 -21.21
N GLY A 323 -16.06 20.58 -20.15
CA GLY A 323 -15.69 21.97 -19.95
C GLY A 323 -16.87 22.92 -19.68
N LYS A 324 -18.08 22.39 -19.46
CA LYS A 324 -19.29 23.21 -19.28
C LYS A 324 -19.61 23.43 -17.81
N LEU A 325 -19.92 24.67 -17.51
CA LEU A 325 -20.41 25.06 -16.18
C LEU A 325 -21.89 24.65 -16.04
N THR A 326 -22.17 23.82 -15.06
CA THR A 326 -23.54 23.33 -14.79
C THR A 326 -24.31 24.19 -13.79
N ALA A 327 -23.61 25.11 -13.10
CA ALA A 327 -24.20 26.02 -12.10
C ALA A 327 -23.56 27.40 -12.19
N SER A 328 -24.26 28.44 -11.73
CA SER A 328 -23.69 29.80 -11.67
C SER A 328 -22.53 29.87 -10.69
N LEU A 329 -21.49 30.63 -11.04
CA LEU A 329 -20.40 30.95 -10.14
C LEU A 329 -20.87 31.92 -9.04
N PRO A 330 -20.31 31.88 -7.84
CA PRO A 330 -20.70 32.77 -6.77
C PRO A 330 -20.25 34.23 -7.10
N ALA A 331 -21.10 35.17 -6.82
CA ALA A 331 -20.76 36.58 -7.00
C ALA A 331 -19.65 37.09 -6.07
N LYS A 332 -19.50 36.42 -4.91
CA LYS A 332 -18.44 36.67 -3.91
C LYS A 332 -17.74 35.35 -3.57
N GLY A 333 -16.45 35.43 -3.30
CA GLY A 333 -15.62 34.28 -3.02
C GLY A 333 -14.46 34.15 -4.02
N ARG A 334 -13.56 33.19 -3.75
CA ARG A 334 -12.46 32.87 -4.66
C ARG A 334 -12.82 31.63 -5.46
N VAL A 335 -12.70 31.75 -6.77
CA VAL A 335 -12.89 30.63 -7.69
C VAL A 335 -11.55 30.40 -8.41
N SER A 336 -11.06 29.20 -8.40
CA SER A 336 -9.89 28.78 -9.18
C SER A 336 -10.29 27.67 -10.15
N LEU A 337 -9.74 27.72 -11.36
CA LEU A 337 -9.83 26.62 -12.32
C LEU A 337 -8.56 25.77 -12.21
N ALA A 338 -8.72 24.48 -12.11
CA ALA A 338 -7.64 23.52 -12.29
C ALA A 338 -7.90 22.71 -13.57
N LEU A 339 -6.85 22.58 -14.39
CA LEU A 339 -6.82 21.79 -15.60
C LEU A 339 -5.77 20.72 -15.46
N GLN A 340 -6.17 19.45 -15.59
CA GLN A 340 -5.28 18.31 -15.67
C GLN A 340 -5.24 17.80 -17.10
N ALA A 341 -4.03 17.66 -17.65
CA ALA A 341 -3.79 17.01 -18.92
C ALA A 341 -3.10 15.66 -18.64
N LEU A 342 -3.75 14.56 -19.02
CA LEU A 342 -3.31 13.19 -18.79
C LEU A 342 -3.09 12.50 -20.14
N LYS A 343 -1.87 12.02 -20.37
CA LYS A 343 -1.48 11.18 -21.49
C LYS A 343 -1.52 9.72 -21.06
N PRO A 344 -2.52 8.93 -21.47
CA PRO A 344 -2.52 7.49 -21.21
C PRO A 344 -1.29 6.82 -21.80
N ILE A 345 -0.69 5.92 -21.05
CA ILE A 345 0.38 5.04 -21.50
C ILE A 345 -0.06 3.57 -21.38
N SER A 346 0.70 2.66 -21.99
CA SER A 346 0.39 1.24 -21.86
C SER A 346 0.71 0.73 -20.47
N HIS A 347 -0.25 0.08 -19.84
CA HIS A 347 -0.10 -0.54 -18.52
C HIS A 347 -0.02 -2.05 -18.59
N ALA A 348 0.50 -2.68 -17.54
CA ALA A 348 0.35 -4.11 -17.35
C ALA A 348 -1.14 -4.46 -17.19
N THR A 349 -1.57 -5.53 -17.80
CA THR A 349 -2.94 -6.03 -17.64
C THR A 349 -2.96 -7.02 -16.49
N LEU A 350 -3.79 -6.77 -15.49
CA LEU A 350 -4.11 -7.77 -14.48
C LEU A 350 -4.89 -8.91 -15.14
N SER A 351 -4.63 -10.13 -14.71
CA SER A 351 -5.26 -11.32 -15.22
C SER A 351 -5.71 -12.20 -14.04
N GLY A 352 -6.43 -13.28 -14.37
CA GLY A 352 -6.95 -14.19 -13.35
C GLY A 352 -8.33 -13.79 -12.84
N SER A 353 -9.03 -14.79 -12.35
CA SER A 353 -10.36 -14.67 -11.73
C SER A 353 -10.48 -15.66 -10.59
N PHE A 354 -11.39 -15.40 -9.68
CA PHE A 354 -11.75 -16.29 -8.60
C PHE A 354 -13.12 -16.93 -8.85
N GLY A 355 -13.42 -18.04 -8.14
CA GLY A 355 -14.69 -18.75 -8.25
C GLY A 355 -14.70 -19.86 -9.29
N GLU A 356 -13.56 -20.31 -9.78
CA GLU A 356 -13.45 -21.55 -10.53
C GLU A 356 -13.75 -22.77 -9.61
N PRO A 357 -14.17 -23.94 -10.17
CA PRO A 357 -14.33 -25.14 -9.38
C PRO A 357 -13.05 -25.45 -8.61
N GLY A 358 -13.13 -25.34 -7.28
CA GLY A 358 -11.96 -25.46 -6.41
C GLY A 358 -11.29 -26.81 -6.57
N LYS A 359 -9.97 -26.81 -6.78
CA LYS A 359 -9.12 -27.99 -6.74
C LYS A 359 -8.46 -28.04 -5.36
N ALA A 360 -8.35 -29.22 -4.77
CA ALA A 360 -7.60 -29.34 -3.53
C ALA A 360 -6.15 -28.87 -3.75
N ALA A 361 -5.67 -27.97 -2.89
CA ALA A 361 -4.29 -27.52 -2.94
C ALA A 361 -3.33 -28.68 -2.61
N VAL A 362 -2.18 -28.67 -3.28
CA VAL A 362 -1.14 -29.68 -3.09
C VAL A 362 -0.29 -29.30 -1.88
N SER A 363 -0.26 -30.16 -0.86
CA SER A 363 0.57 -29.92 0.32
C SER A 363 2.04 -30.21 0.03
N GLY A 364 2.90 -29.22 0.29
CA GLY A 364 4.37 -29.36 0.27
C GLY A 364 4.97 -29.92 1.55
N GLY A 365 4.13 -30.47 2.45
CA GLY A 365 4.56 -31.01 3.74
C GLY A 365 3.91 -30.33 4.95
N LYS A 366 4.65 -30.24 6.04
CA LYS A 366 4.20 -29.59 7.29
C LYS A 366 5.28 -28.66 7.82
N ARG A 367 4.84 -27.58 8.45
CA ARG A 367 5.69 -26.65 9.21
C ARG A 367 5.42 -26.82 10.70
N ALA A 368 6.46 -27.11 11.47
CA ALA A 368 6.37 -27.12 12.92
C ALA A 368 6.22 -25.68 13.44
N THR A 369 5.15 -25.41 14.17
CA THR A 369 4.85 -24.11 14.77
C THR A 369 4.56 -24.26 16.26
N LEU A 370 4.48 -23.15 16.99
CA LEU A 370 4.05 -23.17 18.39
C LEU A 370 2.63 -23.75 18.59
N SER A 371 1.79 -23.68 17.55
CA SER A 371 0.43 -24.22 17.57
C SER A 371 0.35 -25.69 17.10
N GLY A 372 1.49 -26.35 16.89
CA GLY A 372 1.61 -27.70 16.35
C GLY A 372 2.02 -27.70 14.87
N ASP A 373 2.03 -28.89 14.27
CA ASP A 373 2.37 -29.07 12.87
C ASP A 373 1.24 -28.60 11.97
N LEU A 374 1.48 -27.58 11.16
CA LEU A 374 0.52 -27.06 10.20
C LEU A 374 0.84 -27.53 8.77
N PRO A 375 -0.18 -27.84 7.94
CA PRO A 375 0.02 -28.07 6.51
C PRO A 375 0.73 -26.87 5.87
N LEU A 376 1.70 -27.15 5.02
CA LEU A 376 2.46 -26.15 4.25
C LEU A 376 2.06 -26.24 2.79
N TYR A 377 1.70 -25.11 2.20
CA TYR A 377 1.41 -24.95 0.78
C TYR A 377 2.37 -23.91 0.21
N ARG A 378 3.03 -24.22 -0.92
CA ARG A 378 3.85 -23.25 -1.64
C ARG A 378 3.06 -22.71 -2.81
N VAL A 379 2.99 -21.38 -2.95
CA VAL A 379 2.16 -20.72 -3.97
C VAL A 379 2.57 -21.15 -5.38
N GLU A 380 3.86 -21.23 -5.65
CA GLU A 380 4.43 -21.62 -6.95
C GLU A 380 4.17 -23.07 -7.33
N GLU A 381 3.82 -23.94 -6.37
CA GLU A 381 3.46 -25.33 -6.61
C GLU A 381 1.96 -25.53 -6.86
N GLN A 382 1.16 -24.45 -6.73
CA GLN A 382 -0.29 -24.52 -6.87
C GLN A 382 -0.74 -24.16 -8.29
N GLY A 383 -1.72 -24.89 -8.78
CA GLY A 383 -2.43 -24.49 -9.99
C GLY A 383 -3.58 -23.51 -9.70
N ALA A 384 -4.10 -22.90 -10.75
CA ALA A 384 -5.28 -22.04 -10.65
C ALA A 384 -6.49 -22.80 -10.07
N GLY A 385 -7.24 -22.13 -9.20
CA GLY A 385 -8.36 -22.70 -8.45
C GLY A 385 -7.94 -23.56 -7.26
N ALA A 386 -6.62 -23.63 -6.93
CA ALA A 386 -6.16 -24.38 -5.75
C ALA A 386 -6.70 -23.75 -4.46
N THR A 387 -7.22 -24.60 -3.58
CA THR A 387 -7.90 -24.16 -2.36
C THR A 387 -7.68 -25.12 -1.22
N ALA A 388 -7.52 -24.59 -0.01
CA ALA A 388 -7.56 -25.35 1.23
C ALA A 388 -8.08 -24.50 2.39
N GLU A 389 -8.45 -25.17 3.48
CA GLU A 389 -8.90 -24.52 4.71
C GLU A 389 -7.76 -24.44 5.72
N GLY A 390 -7.81 -23.39 6.57
CA GLY A 390 -6.93 -23.26 7.73
C GLY A 390 -7.34 -24.18 8.90
N PRO A 391 -6.44 -24.46 9.87
CA PRO A 391 -5.16 -23.75 10.00
C PRO A 391 -4.10 -24.30 9.04
N ALA A 392 -3.34 -23.41 8.38
CA ALA A 392 -2.32 -23.76 7.41
C ALA A 392 -1.29 -22.63 7.24
N ILE A 393 -0.16 -22.96 6.63
CA ILE A 393 0.82 -21.99 6.15
C ILE A 393 0.79 -21.98 4.62
N LEU A 394 0.66 -20.81 4.03
CA LEU A 394 0.83 -20.57 2.61
C LEU A 394 2.07 -19.70 2.43
N GLU A 395 3.05 -20.20 1.69
CA GLU A 395 4.39 -19.61 1.58
C GLU A 395 4.71 -19.30 0.11
N GLU A 396 5.35 -18.19 -0.10
CA GLU A 396 5.98 -17.77 -1.35
C GLU A 396 7.41 -17.29 -1.01
N ALA A 397 8.29 -17.14 -1.97
CA ALA A 397 9.71 -16.83 -1.74
C ALA A 397 9.94 -15.58 -0.86
N PHE A 398 9.02 -14.60 -0.89
CA PHE A 398 9.17 -13.32 -0.22
C PHE A 398 8.09 -12.99 0.80
N PHE A 399 7.08 -13.84 0.98
CA PHE A 399 6.11 -13.70 2.06
C PHE A 399 5.61 -15.05 2.58
N THR A 400 5.12 -15.04 3.80
CA THR A 400 4.41 -16.16 4.41
C THR A 400 3.05 -15.68 4.89
N CYS A 401 2.00 -16.43 4.59
CA CYS A 401 0.65 -16.18 5.06
C CYS A 401 0.21 -17.30 5.98
N ARG A 402 -0.19 -16.96 7.21
CA ARG A 402 -0.84 -17.91 8.11
C ARG A 402 -2.34 -17.87 7.90
N ILE A 403 -2.89 -18.97 7.43
CA ILE A 403 -4.33 -19.16 7.29
C ILE A 403 -4.87 -19.62 8.62
N GLU A 404 -5.71 -18.83 9.27
CA GLU A 404 -6.31 -19.18 10.56
C GLU A 404 -7.48 -20.16 10.38
N LYS A 405 -7.85 -20.85 11.48
CA LYS A 405 -9.03 -21.74 11.49
C LYS A 405 -10.31 -20.97 11.09
N GLY A 406 -11.10 -21.57 10.21
CA GLY A 406 -12.32 -20.97 9.67
C GLY A 406 -12.08 -20.04 8.47
N TRP A 407 -10.85 -19.88 8.03
CA TRP A 407 -10.50 -19.24 6.77
C TRP A 407 -10.19 -20.28 5.71
N ARG A 408 -10.50 -19.93 4.47
CA ARG A 408 -10.17 -20.70 3.26
C ARG A 408 -9.44 -19.80 2.30
N PHE A 409 -8.43 -20.32 1.63
CA PHE A 409 -7.78 -19.62 0.51
C PHE A 409 -8.18 -20.21 -0.84
N GLU A 410 -8.13 -19.38 -1.86
CA GLU A 410 -8.20 -19.73 -3.28
C GLU A 410 -7.08 -18.98 -4.02
N ILE A 411 -6.31 -19.67 -4.87
CA ILE A 411 -5.25 -19.09 -5.70
C ILE A 411 -5.74 -19.06 -7.15
N ASN A 412 -5.62 -17.90 -7.81
CA ASN A 412 -6.00 -17.76 -9.21
C ASN A 412 -4.83 -17.98 -10.17
N GLN A 413 -5.07 -17.78 -11.47
CA GLN A 413 -4.08 -17.96 -12.54
C GLN A 413 -2.91 -16.96 -12.46
N ALA A 414 -3.11 -15.80 -11.85
CA ALA A 414 -2.09 -14.77 -11.67
C ALA A 414 -1.24 -14.97 -10.39
N GLY A 415 -1.58 -15.96 -9.56
CA GLY A 415 -0.98 -16.16 -8.24
C GLY A 415 -1.55 -15.24 -7.16
N ASP A 416 -2.63 -14.49 -7.46
CA ASP A 416 -3.32 -13.75 -6.41
C ASP A 416 -4.10 -14.71 -5.52
N ILE A 417 -4.20 -14.37 -4.24
CA ILE A 417 -4.78 -15.21 -3.21
C ILE A 417 -5.98 -14.51 -2.62
N LEU A 418 -7.15 -15.14 -2.72
CA LEU A 418 -8.36 -14.70 -2.04
C LEU A 418 -8.56 -15.54 -0.78
N LEU A 419 -8.64 -14.87 0.38
CA LEU A 419 -9.04 -15.50 1.62
C LEU A 419 -10.48 -15.14 1.93
N SER A 420 -11.26 -16.13 2.31
CA SER A 420 -12.65 -15.95 2.71
C SER A 420 -12.95 -16.68 4.01
N ARG A 421 -13.84 -16.07 4.82
CA ARG A 421 -14.35 -16.66 6.05
C ARG A 421 -15.86 -16.85 5.93
N ALA A 422 -16.31 -18.05 6.27
CA ALA A 422 -17.74 -18.41 6.27
C ALA A 422 -18.58 -17.51 7.23
#